data_421ed5aec3d9db27e1790be10fc3903e
#
_entry.id   421ed5aec3d9db27e1790be10fc3903e
#
_cell.length_a   1.000
_cell.length_b   1.000
_cell.length_c   1.000
_cell.angle_alpha   90.00
_cell.angle_beta   90.00
_cell.angle_gamma   90.00
#
_symmetry.space_group_name_H-M   'P 1'
#
loop_
_entity.id
_entity.type
_entity.pdbx_description
1 polymer ?
#
loop_
_entity_poly.entity_id
_entity_poly.type
_entity_poly.pdbx_seq_one_letter_code
_entity_poly.pdbx_strand_id
1 'polypeptide(L)'
;AVETKNLSISWGEVNVLDQLNFELNEGEKLAIVGPSGSGKSTILKILAGLILPTEGELKIFGEKQNYLRLDQNNPPDVRLVFQNPALLGSLTIEENVGFLLKRNKNLSKKLIHEIVRDCLSEVGLFNVENKLPNELSGGMQKRVSFARALITDQTLSAKTKPLLLFD
;
A
#
# COMPACT_ATOMS: atom_id res chain seq x y z
N ALA A 1 0.09 -10.10 -12.03
CA ALA A 1 0.69 -9.05 -11.17
C ALA A 1 1.45 -9.64 -9.99
N VAL A 2 0.94 -10.74 -9.38
CA VAL A 2 1.58 -11.45 -8.27
C VAL A 2 1.65 -12.93 -8.59
N GLU A 3 2.79 -13.57 -8.35
CA GLU A 3 2.96 -15.02 -8.39
C GLU A 3 3.67 -15.48 -7.11
N THR A 4 3.14 -16.50 -6.46
CA THR A 4 3.81 -17.15 -5.33
C THR A 4 4.02 -18.64 -5.62
N LYS A 5 5.19 -19.16 -5.22
CA LYS A 5 5.52 -20.58 -5.34
C LYS A 5 6.06 -21.09 -4.02
N ASN A 6 5.33 -22.03 -3.39
CA ASN A 6 5.67 -22.66 -2.12
C ASN A 6 6.08 -21.64 -1.04
N LEU A 7 5.37 -20.49 -1.02
CA LEU A 7 5.68 -19.39 -0.13
C LEU A 7 5.39 -19.78 1.31
N SER A 8 6.41 -19.81 2.15
CA SER A 8 6.30 -20.16 3.56
C SER A 8 6.95 -19.12 4.44
N ILE A 9 6.41 -18.94 5.65
CA ILE A 9 7.03 -18.15 6.70
C ILE A 9 6.83 -18.78 8.06
N SER A 10 7.93 -18.92 8.80
CA SER A 10 7.95 -19.46 10.16
C SER A 10 8.60 -18.47 11.11
N TRP A 11 8.07 -18.40 12.33
CA TRP A 11 8.67 -17.66 13.43
C TRP A 11 9.01 -18.65 14.57
N GLY A 12 10.30 -18.99 14.65
CA GLY A 12 10.74 -20.11 15.49
C GLY A 12 10.13 -21.42 15.01
N GLU A 13 9.44 -22.14 15.89
CA GLU A 13 8.78 -23.40 15.57
C GLU A 13 7.36 -23.24 14.98
N VAL A 14 6.84 -22.00 14.93
CA VAL A 14 5.47 -21.75 14.45
C VAL A 14 5.48 -21.45 12.96
N ASN A 15 4.86 -22.35 12.19
CA ASN A 15 4.62 -22.16 10.77
C ASN A 15 3.36 -21.31 10.57
N VAL A 16 3.52 -20.07 10.09
CA VAL A 16 2.41 -19.10 9.92
C VAL A 16 1.79 -19.23 8.53
N LEU A 17 2.64 -19.44 7.51
CA LEU A 17 2.23 -19.74 6.15
C LEU A 17 3.01 -20.95 5.69
N ASP A 18 2.32 -21.88 5.05
CA ASP A 18 2.91 -23.14 4.58
C ASP A 18 2.60 -23.36 3.10
N GLN A 19 3.64 -23.37 2.28
CA GLN A 19 3.62 -23.67 0.84
C GLN A 19 2.50 -22.98 0.06
N LEU A 20 2.26 -21.72 0.33
CA LEU A 20 1.21 -20.93 -0.32
C LEU A 20 1.53 -20.72 -1.80
N ASN A 21 0.58 -21.11 -2.66
CA ASN A 21 0.66 -20.97 -4.09
C ASN A 21 -0.57 -20.22 -4.59
N PHE A 22 -0.39 -19.08 -5.22
CA PHE A 22 -1.44 -18.38 -5.94
C PHE A 22 -0.87 -17.46 -7.01
N GLU A 23 -1.72 -17.11 -7.96
CA GLU A 23 -1.46 -16.14 -9.00
C GLU A 23 -2.57 -15.10 -9.02
N LEU A 24 -2.21 -13.84 -9.24
CA LEU A 24 -3.12 -12.72 -9.40
C LEU A 24 -2.71 -11.94 -10.65
N ASN A 25 -3.59 -11.84 -11.62
CA ASN A 25 -3.36 -11.06 -12.84
C ASN A 25 -3.64 -9.57 -12.65
N GLU A 26 -3.19 -8.74 -13.57
CA GLU A 26 -3.52 -7.31 -13.56
C GLU A 26 -5.02 -7.09 -13.69
N GLY A 27 -5.56 -6.21 -12.85
CA GLY A 27 -6.98 -5.89 -12.82
C GLY A 27 -7.84 -6.88 -12.04
N GLU A 28 -7.32 -8.02 -11.63
CA GLU A 28 -8.03 -8.95 -10.76
C GLU A 28 -8.08 -8.46 -9.32
N LYS A 29 -9.05 -8.99 -8.57
CA LYS A 29 -9.24 -8.74 -7.14
C LYS A 29 -9.24 -10.07 -6.41
N LEU A 30 -8.40 -10.19 -5.39
CA LEU A 30 -8.29 -11.36 -4.53
C LEU A 30 -8.70 -10.98 -3.09
N ALA A 31 -9.65 -11.71 -2.52
CA ALA A 31 -9.99 -11.60 -1.12
C ALA A 31 -9.37 -12.77 -0.33
N ILE A 32 -8.59 -12.44 0.71
CA ILE A 32 -8.01 -13.42 1.63
C ILE A 32 -8.91 -13.52 2.85
N VAL A 33 -9.56 -14.67 3.03
CA VAL A 33 -10.49 -14.92 4.14
C VAL A 33 -9.96 -16.01 5.06
N GLY A 34 -10.29 -15.91 6.34
CA GLY A 34 -9.88 -16.90 7.34
C GLY A 34 -10.02 -16.35 8.76
N PRO A 35 -9.87 -17.20 9.80
CA PRO A 35 -9.97 -16.79 11.19
C PRO A 35 -8.88 -15.80 11.59
N SER A 36 -9.04 -15.17 12.76
CA SER A 36 -7.98 -14.32 13.33
C SER A 36 -6.72 -15.17 13.57
N GLY A 37 -5.55 -14.60 13.28
CA GLY A 37 -4.27 -15.31 13.44
C GLY A 37 -3.87 -16.26 12.29
N SER A 38 -4.70 -16.41 11.24
CA SER A 38 -4.40 -17.32 10.10
C SER A 38 -3.34 -16.79 9.11
N GLY A 39 -2.61 -15.72 9.43
CA GLY A 39 -1.53 -15.23 8.57
C GLY A 39 -1.96 -14.21 7.49
N LYS A 40 -3.21 -13.74 7.46
CA LYS A 40 -3.70 -12.79 6.43
C LYS A 40 -2.85 -11.51 6.34
N SER A 41 -2.65 -10.83 7.46
CA SER A 41 -1.79 -9.63 7.50
C SER A 41 -0.33 -9.95 7.22
N THR A 42 0.11 -11.19 7.50
CA THR A 42 1.46 -11.66 7.19
C THR A 42 1.68 -11.76 5.69
N ILE A 43 0.71 -12.33 4.95
CA ILE A 43 0.75 -12.35 3.47
C ILE A 43 0.85 -10.93 2.93
N LEU A 44 0.00 -10.01 3.40
CA LEU A 44 0.01 -8.61 2.94
C LEU A 44 1.36 -7.92 3.21
N LYS A 45 1.98 -8.19 4.36
CA LYS A 45 3.31 -7.65 4.69
C LYS A 45 4.41 -8.23 3.80
N ILE A 46 4.33 -9.51 3.43
CA ILE A 46 5.27 -10.11 2.47
C ILE A 46 5.09 -9.46 1.10
N LEU A 47 3.86 -9.34 0.61
CA LEU A 47 3.56 -8.67 -0.67
C LEU A 47 4.00 -7.20 -0.68
N ALA A 48 3.90 -6.52 0.45
CA ALA A 48 4.38 -5.14 0.60
C ALA A 48 5.91 -5.03 0.71
N GLY A 49 6.65 -6.15 0.78
CA GLY A 49 8.09 -6.17 0.97
C GLY A 49 8.55 -5.68 2.34
N LEU A 50 7.68 -5.76 3.35
CA LEU A 50 7.99 -5.38 4.74
C LEU A 50 8.65 -6.52 5.51
N ILE A 51 8.39 -7.76 5.12
CA ILE A 51 9.03 -8.97 5.64
C ILE A 51 9.33 -9.91 4.48
N LEU A 52 10.36 -10.73 4.62
CA LEU A 52 10.71 -11.76 3.64
C LEU A 52 10.12 -13.10 4.06
N PRO A 53 9.70 -13.94 3.09
CA PRO A 53 9.37 -15.33 3.36
C PRO A 53 10.63 -16.09 3.82
N THR A 54 10.44 -17.17 4.57
CA THR A 54 11.55 -18.08 4.95
C THR A 54 11.89 -19.04 3.81
N GLU A 55 10.88 -19.41 3.01
CA GLU A 55 11.02 -20.32 1.87
C GLU A 55 10.08 -19.92 0.73
N GLY A 56 10.37 -20.46 -0.45
CA GLY A 56 9.57 -20.23 -1.65
C GLY A 56 9.95 -18.98 -2.43
N GLU A 57 9.15 -18.66 -3.39
CA GLU A 57 9.38 -17.51 -4.30
C GLU A 57 8.16 -16.59 -4.35
N LEU A 58 8.46 -15.29 -4.39
CA LEU A 58 7.48 -14.22 -4.68
C LEU A 58 7.95 -13.44 -5.91
N LYS A 59 7.05 -13.24 -6.87
CA LYS A 59 7.24 -12.26 -7.95
C LYS A 59 6.12 -11.24 -7.93
N ILE A 60 6.48 -9.98 -8.14
CA ILE A 60 5.55 -8.86 -8.33
C ILE A 60 5.89 -8.20 -9.65
N PHE A 61 4.90 -8.09 -10.55
CA PHE A 61 5.05 -7.61 -11.93
C PHE A 61 6.18 -8.33 -12.71
N GLY A 62 6.32 -9.65 -12.47
CA GLY A 62 7.34 -10.51 -13.11
C GLY A 62 8.71 -10.47 -12.45
N GLU A 63 8.97 -9.56 -11.52
CA GLU A 63 10.27 -9.43 -10.85
C GLU A 63 10.29 -10.17 -9.50
N LYS A 64 11.34 -10.98 -9.27
CA LYS A 64 11.53 -11.69 -8.00
C LYS A 64 11.78 -10.70 -6.86
N GLN A 65 11.14 -10.95 -5.72
CA GLN A 65 11.27 -10.16 -4.50
C GLN A 65 12.17 -10.89 -3.48
N ASN A 66 13.47 -10.63 -3.54
CA ASN A 66 14.49 -11.28 -2.69
C ASN A 66 15.01 -10.37 -1.57
N TYR A 67 14.58 -9.11 -1.54
CA TYR A 67 15.06 -8.10 -0.59
C TYR A 67 13.89 -7.36 0.03
N LEU A 68 14.08 -6.84 1.22
CA LEU A 68 13.12 -5.91 1.80
C LEU A 68 12.95 -4.67 0.89
N ARG A 69 11.77 -4.10 0.88
CA ARG A 69 11.46 -2.92 0.04
C ARG A 69 12.45 -1.77 0.24
N LEU A 70 12.93 -1.57 1.48
CA LEU A 70 13.88 -0.51 1.82
C LEU A 70 15.27 -0.73 1.20
N ASP A 71 15.62 -1.98 0.89
CA ASP A 71 16.93 -2.35 0.35
C ASP A 71 16.92 -2.40 -1.20
N GLN A 72 15.77 -2.14 -1.82
CA GLN A 72 15.63 -2.16 -3.28
C GLN A 72 15.82 -0.76 -3.87
N ASN A 73 16.63 -0.65 -4.92
CA ASN A 73 16.82 0.60 -5.63
C ASN A 73 15.57 1.08 -6.37
N ASN A 74 14.79 0.14 -6.90
CA ASN A 74 13.56 0.42 -7.65
C ASN A 74 12.47 -0.58 -7.26
N PRO A 75 11.88 -0.46 -6.06
CA PRO A 75 10.85 -1.39 -5.62
C PRO A 75 9.57 -1.24 -6.46
N PRO A 76 8.81 -2.35 -6.66
CA PRO A 76 7.53 -2.30 -7.35
C PRO A 76 6.55 -1.35 -6.64
N ASP A 77 5.64 -0.72 -7.41
CA ASP A 77 4.62 0.17 -6.82
C ASP A 77 3.53 -0.66 -6.12
N VAL A 78 3.82 -1.02 -4.88
CA VAL A 78 2.90 -1.71 -3.97
C VAL A 78 2.48 -0.74 -2.88
N ARG A 79 1.18 -0.63 -2.63
CA ARG A 79 0.62 0.31 -1.65
C ARG A 79 -0.23 -0.45 -0.66
N LEU A 80 0.12 -0.35 0.61
CA LEU A 80 -0.56 -1.03 1.70
C LEU A 80 -1.39 -0.04 2.52
N VAL A 81 -2.68 -0.32 2.62
CA VAL A 81 -3.58 0.33 3.57
C VAL A 81 -3.65 -0.56 4.81
N PHE A 82 -3.15 -0.05 5.91
CA PHE A 82 -3.15 -0.77 7.19
C PHE A 82 -4.54 -0.73 7.86
N GLN A 83 -4.81 -1.71 8.70
CA GLN A 83 -6.00 -1.77 9.55
C GLN A 83 -6.16 -0.48 10.38
N ASN A 84 -5.06 0.01 10.96
CA ASN A 84 -4.98 1.36 11.52
C ASN A 84 -4.50 2.33 10.43
N PRO A 85 -5.07 3.53 10.30
CA PRO A 85 -4.81 4.45 9.18
C PRO A 85 -3.35 4.82 8.97
N ALA A 86 -2.48 4.68 9.97
CA ALA A 86 -1.04 4.98 9.92
C ALA A 86 -0.73 6.37 9.30
N LEU A 87 -1.54 7.37 9.66
CA LEU A 87 -1.32 8.76 9.25
C LEU A 87 -0.19 9.38 10.08
N LEU A 88 0.59 10.24 9.45
CA LEU A 88 1.64 11.00 10.10
C LEU A 88 0.98 12.15 10.88
N GLY A 89 0.95 12.05 12.22
CA GLY A 89 0.20 12.97 13.09
C GLY A 89 0.68 14.42 13.05
N SER A 90 1.93 14.66 12.68
CA SER A 90 2.53 15.99 12.54
C SER A 90 2.29 16.66 11.19
N LEU A 91 1.72 15.94 10.23
CA LEU A 91 1.45 16.42 8.90
C LEU A 91 -0.05 16.66 8.71
N THR A 92 -0.39 17.68 7.93
CA THR A 92 -1.78 17.92 7.51
C THR A 92 -2.31 16.76 6.66
N ILE A 93 -3.61 16.73 6.43
CA ILE A 93 -4.24 15.73 5.56
C ILE A 93 -3.73 15.85 4.13
N GLU A 94 -3.59 17.07 3.62
CA GLU A 94 -2.97 17.31 2.30
C GLU A 94 -1.55 16.73 2.25
N GLU A 95 -0.76 16.95 3.28
CA GLU A 95 0.61 16.44 3.34
C GLU A 95 0.68 14.93 3.46
N ASN A 96 -0.24 14.31 4.21
CA ASN A 96 -0.37 12.86 4.30
C ASN A 96 -0.72 12.22 2.96
N VAL A 97 -1.74 12.75 2.28
CA VAL A 97 -2.20 12.22 0.98
C VAL A 97 -1.18 12.51 -0.10
N GLY A 98 -0.71 13.75 -0.19
CA GLY A 98 0.25 14.20 -1.21
C GLY A 98 1.71 13.75 -0.99
N PHE A 99 1.98 12.92 0.03
CA PHE A 99 3.35 12.55 0.42
C PHE A 99 4.17 11.97 -0.74
N LEU A 100 3.57 11.09 -1.54
CA LEU A 100 4.25 10.49 -2.70
C LEU A 100 4.48 11.50 -3.83
N LEU A 101 3.58 12.45 -4.02
CA LEU A 101 3.69 13.47 -5.07
C LEU A 101 4.85 14.43 -4.81
N LYS A 102 5.20 14.67 -3.55
CA LYS A 102 6.34 15.55 -3.17
C LYS A 102 7.70 15.02 -3.67
N ARG A 103 7.79 13.74 -4.06
CA ARG A 103 9.01 13.17 -4.65
C ARG A 103 9.25 13.66 -6.08
N ASN A 104 8.19 14.04 -6.80
CA ASN A 104 8.31 14.61 -8.14
C ASN A 104 8.50 16.12 -8.05
N LYS A 105 9.75 16.56 -8.24
CA LYS A 105 10.13 17.99 -8.20
C LYS A 105 9.50 18.85 -9.31
N ASN A 106 8.92 18.22 -10.33
CA ASN A 106 8.28 18.92 -11.44
C ASN A 106 6.82 19.31 -11.13
N LEU A 107 6.23 18.77 -10.05
CA LEU A 107 4.88 19.14 -9.65
C LEU A 107 4.89 20.45 -8.84
N SER A 108 4.10 21.43 -9.29
CA SER A 108 3.89 22.64 -8.51
C SER A 108 3.04 22.35 -7.27
N LYS A 109 3.21 23.15 -6.21
CA LYS A 109 2.39 23.06 -5.00
C LYS A 109 0.89 23.17 -5.31
N LYS A 110 0.53 24.04 -6.25
CA LYS A 110 -0.87 24.24 -6.68
C LYS A 110 -1.44 22.97 -7.29
N LEU A 111 -0.68 22.31 -8.18
CA LEU A 111 -1.12 21.07 -8.82
C LEU A 111 -1.24 19.92 -7.80
N ILE A 112 -0.30 19.82 -6.86
CA ILE A 112 -0.39 18.84 -5.77
C ILE A 112 -1.68 19.07 -4.95
N HIS A 113 -1.97 20.31 -4.59
CA HIS A 113 -3.19 20.66 -3.87
C HIS A 113 -4.47 20.25 -4.63
N GLU A 114 -4.53 20.52 -5.94
CA GLU A 114 -5.66 20.13 -6.79
C GLU A 114 -5.84 18.60 -6.84
N ILE A 115 -4.75 17.86 -7.10
CA ILE A 115 -4.78 16.37 -7.14
C ILE A 115 -5.23 15.80 -5.78
N VAL A 116 -4.71 16.32 -4.68
CA VAL A 116 -5.08 15.85 -3.33
C VAL A 116 -6.54 16.12 -3.03
N ARG A 117 -7.03 17.32 -3.33
CA ARG A 117 -8.43 17.70 -3.11
C ARG A 117 -9.38 16.80 -3.90
N ASP A 118 -9.07 16.54 -5.16
CA ASP A 118 -9.89 15.67 -6.00
C ASP A 118 -9.89 14.23 -5.47
N CYS A 119 -8.73 13.70 -5.07
CA CYS A 119 -8.61 12.37 -4.46
C CYS A 119 -9.36 12.26 -3.12
N LEU A 120 -9.35 13.32 -2.29
CA LEU A 120 -10.14 13.38 -1.05
C LEU A 120 -11.64 13.40 -1.34
N SER A 121 -12.06 14.12 -2.39
CA SER A 121 -13.47 14.18 -2.79
C SER A 121 -14.00 12.82 -3.24
N GLU A 122 -13.19 11.99 -3.92
CA GLU A 122 -13.54 10.64 -4.33
C GLU A 122 -13.85 9.71 -3.15
N VAL A 123 -13.24 9.97 -1.99
CA VAL A 123 -13.52 9.23 -0.76
C VAL A 123 -14.56 9.94 0.14
N GLY A 124 -15.25 10.97 -0.38
CA GLY A 124 -16.29 11.73 0.33
C GLY A 124 -15.75 12.57 1.48
N LEU A 125 -14.57 13.16 1.31
CA LEU A 125 -13.96 14.11 2.26
C LEU A 125 -13.80 15.47 1.59
N PHE A 126 -14.31 16.52 2.24
CA PHE A 126 -14.30 17.89 1.72
C PHE A 126 -13.80 18.84 2.81
N ASN A 127 -13.00 19.84 2.42
CA ASN A 127 -12.49 20.89 3.31
C ASN A 127 -11.73 20.38 4.53
N VAL A 128 -10.95 19.31 4.35
CA VAL A 128 -10.13 18.69 5.42
C VAL A 128 -8.63 18.83 5.17
N GLU A 129 -8.21 19.41 4.08
CA GLU A 129 -6.84 19.44 3.57
C GLU A 129 -5.86 19.99 4.61
N ASN A 130 -6.26 21.06 5.31
CA ASN A 130 -5.46 21.77 6.30
C ASN A 130 -5.56 21.20 7.72
N LYS A 131 -6.43 20.19 7.94
CA LYS A 131 -6.59 19.56 9.25
C LYS A 131 -5.44 18.60 9.55
N LEU A 132 -5.22 18.38 10.86
CA LEU A 132 -4.36 17.31 11.34
C LEU A 132 -5.17 16.01 11.52
N PRO A 133 -4.53 14.84 11.51
CA PRO A 133 -5.21 13.55 11.70
C PRO A 133 -6.05 13.48 12.98
N ASN A 134 -5.61 14.06 14.07
CA ASN A 134 -6.32 14.04 15.35
C ASN A 134 -7.61 14.90 15.37
N GLU A 135 -7.81 15.75 14.37
CA GLU A 135 -9.04 16.54 14.18
C GLU A 135 -10.11 15.79 13.40
N LEU A 136 -9.82 14.55 12.98
CA LEU A 136 -10.68 13.71 12.16
C LEU A 136 -11.22 12.52 12.96
N SER A 137 -12.46 12.13 12.70
CA SER A 137 -12.99 10.87 13.23
C SER A 137 -12.21 9.66 12.67
N GLY A 138 -12.22 8.51 13.36
CA GLY A 138 -11.55 7.30 12.92
C GLY A 138 -11.97 6.84 11.51
N GLY A 139 -13.27 6.98 11.19
CA GLY A 139 -13.78 6.69 9.86
C GLY A 139 -13.24 7.65 8.79
N MET A 140 -13.08 8.94 9.10
CA MET A 140 -12.46 9.92 8.22
C MET A 140 -10.97 9.61 8.01
N GLN A 141 -10.24 9.31 9.09
CA GLN A 141 -8.83 8.91 9.00
C GLN A 141 -8.63 7.68 8.10
N LYS A 142 -9.54 6.71 8.20
CA LYS A 142 -9.54 5.52 7.33
C LYS A 142 -9.72 5.91 5.86
N ARG A 143 -10.66 6.80 5.55
CA ARG A 143 -10.86 7.32 4.19
C ARG A 143 -9.67 8.11 3.68
N VAL A 144 -8.99 8.88 4.53
CA VAL A 144 -7.72 9.53 4.18
C VAL A 144 -6.63 8.51 3.80
N SER A 145 -6.52 7.40 4.55
CA SER A 145 -5.55 6.36 4.22
C SER A 145 -5.84 5.67 2.87
N PHE A 146 -7.12 5.54 2.49
CA PHE A 146 -7.50 5.11 1.14
C PHE A 146 -7.08 6.14 0.08
N ALA A 147 -7.41 7.41 0.27
CA ALA A 147 -7.00 8.48 -0.64
C ALA A 147 -5.48 8.48 -0.84
N ARG A 148 -4.70 8.36 0.24
CA ARG A 148 -3.23 8.26 0.18
C ARG A 148 -2.73 7.05 -0.63
N ALA A 149 -3.44 5.92 -0.59
CA ALA A 149 -3.09 4.74 -1.37
C ALA A 149 -3.52 4.85 -2.84
N LEU A 150 -4.59 5.55 -3.13
CA LEU A 150 -5.14 5.71 -4.48
C LEU A 150 -4.47 6.83 -5.27
N ILE A 151 -3.87 7.81 -4.59
CA ILE A 151 -3.30 8.98 -5.27
C ILE A 151 -2.25 8.58 -6.30
N THR A 152 -2.37 9.12 -7.50
CA THR A 152 -1.45 8.86 -8.60
C THR A 152 -0.87 10.15 -9.13
N ASP A 153 0.39 10.11 -9.52
CA ASP A 153 1.02 11.18 -10.28
C ASP A 153 0.68 11.00 -11.75
N GLN A 154 -0.28 11.77 -12.24
CA GLN A 154 -0.73 11.70 -13.63
C GLN A 154 0.34 12.16 -14.63
N THR A 155 1.42 12.81 -14.18
CA THR A 155 2.52 13.24 -15.04
C THR A 155 3.57 12.13 -15.23
N LEU A 156 3.57 11.12 -14.34
CA LEU A 156 4.40 9.94 -14.51
C LEU A 156 3.68 8.99 -15.47
N SER A 157 4.32 8.69 -16.58
CA SER A 157 3.90 7.65 -17.51
C SER A 157 4.12 6.28 -16.83
N ALA A 158 3.32 6.01 -15.80
CA ALA A 158 3.39 4.72 -15.11
C ALA A 158 2.96 3.62 -16.07
N LYS A 159 3.90 2.78 -16.48
CA LYS A 159 3.64 1.64 -17.37
C LYS A 159 2.75 0.57 -16.72
N THR A 160 2.65 0.57 -15.39
CA THR A 160 1.90 -0.42 -14.61
C THR A 160 1.04 0.27 -13.56
N LYS A 161 -0.16 -0.28 -13.31
CA LYS A 161 -1.01 0.12 -12.19
C LYS A 161 -0.41 -0.40 -10.88
N PRO A 162 -0.54 0.33 -9.76
CA PRO A 162 -0.04 -0.13 -8.47
C PRO A 162 -0.77 -1.41 -8.01
N LEU A 163 -0.07 -2.27 -7.28
CA LEU A 163 -0.68 -3.32 -6.50
C LEU A 163 -1.22 -2.71 -5.20
N LEU A 164 -2.54 -2.75 -5.02
CA LEU A 164 -3.20 -2.21 -3.83
C LEU A 164 -3.49 -3.35 -2.84
N LEU A 165 -3.03 -3.20 -1.62
CA LEU A 165 -3.22 -4.14 -0.52
C LEU A 165 -4.05 -3.46 0.59
N PHE A 166 -5.06 -4.18 1.11
CA PHE A 166 -5.95 -3.68 2.18
C PHE A 166 -5.96 -4.70 3.32
N ASP A 167 -5.50 -4.27 4.52
CA ASP A 167 -5.50 -5.07 5.76
C ASP A 167 -6.64 -4.67 6.69
#